data_4e5f02b4cf72cf9e54d0e743fe5409d0
#
_entry.id   4e5f02b4cf72cf9e54d0e743fe5409d0
#
_cell.length_a   1.000
_cell.length_b   1.000
_cell.length_c   1.000
_cell.angle_alpha   90.00
_cell.angle_beta   90.00
_cell.angle_gamma   90.00
#
_symmetry.space_group_name_H-M   'P 1'
#
loop_
_entity.id
_entity.type
_entity.pdbx_description
1 polymer ?
#
loop_
_entity_poly.entity_id
_entity_poly.type
_entity_poly.pdbx_seq_one_letter_code
_entity_poly.pdbx_strand_id
1 'polypeptide(L)'
;METTYFAIIIGSIFVNNVVLAQFLGICPFLGVSSKVETSMGMGAAVTFVMALSAVVTWLLQTYILVPLGIEYMQTIVFILVIAALVQMVEIVLKKVSPSLYQALGIFLPLITTNCAVLGVAILMIQKEFTLLQGLVYNVSTALGFALALVIFAGLRERIEFEEAPKAFQGVPIALITASILAMAFMGFSGLV
;
A
#
# COMPACT_ATOMS: atom_id res chain seq x y z
N MET A 1 21.02 -5.77 16.23
CA MET A 1 20.36 -4.73 15.40
C MET A 1 20.02 -5.23 13.99
N GLU A 2 20.91 -5.93 13.31
CA GLU A 2 20.66 -6.44 11.94
C GLU A 2 19.52 -7.48 11.87
N THR A 3 19.43 -8.38 12.83
CA THR A 3 18.34 -9.36 12.92
C THR A 3 16.97 -8.73 13.03
N THR A 4 16.87 -7.54 13.66
CA THR A 4 15.61 -6.81 13.79
C THR A 4 15.14 -6.23 12.44
N TYR A 5 16.02 -5.67 11.63
CA TYR A 5 15.66 -5.15 10.30
C TYR A 5 15.25 -6.26 9.34
N PHE A 6 15.96 -7.38 9.35
CA PHE A 6 15.62 -8.53 8.52
C PHE A 6 14.24 -9.13 8.90
N ALA A 7 13.96 -9.24 10.18
CA ALA A 7 12.65 -9.67 10.69
C ALA A 7 11.55 -8.68 10.28
N ILE A 8 11.79 -7.36 10.34
CA ILE A 8 10.85 -6.33 9.90
C ILE A 8 10.56 -6.49 8.40
N ILE A 9 11.58 -6.68 7.56
CA ILE A 9 11.43 -6.81 6.11
C ILE A 9 10.61 -8.05 5.77
N ILE A 10 11.01 -9.22 6.23
CA ILE A 10 10.31 -10.48 5.94
C ILE A 10 8.90 -10.47 6.55
N GLY A 11 8.78 -10.03 7.80
CA GLY A 11 7.50 -9.92 8.49
C GLY A 11 6.51 -9.01 7.76
N SER A 12 6.96 -7.88 7.22
CA SER A 12 6.09 -6.92 6.51
C SER A 12 5.71 -7.38 5.11
N ILE A 13 6.58 -8.10 4.41
CA ILE A 13 6.33 -8.55 3.03
C ILE A 13 5.40 -9.78 3.03
N PHE A 14 5.70 -10.80 3.84
CA PHE A 14 5.05 -12.09 3.77
C PHE A 14 4.04 -12.35 4.89
N VAL A 15 4.43 -12.11 6.16
CA VAL A 15 3.61 -12.49 7.33
C VAL A 15 2.49 -11.49 7.56
N ASN A 16 2.82 -10.20 7.66
CA ASN A 16 1.88 -9.11 7.89
C ASN A 16 1.67 -8.27 6.63
N ASN A 17 1.38 -8.94 5.50
CA ASN A 17 1.08 -8.22 4.27
C ASN A 17 -0.13 -7.31 4.49
N VAL A 18 0.05 -6.02 4.22
CA VAL A 18 -0.95 -4.99 4.53
C VAL A 18 -2.29 -5.20 3.82
N VAL A 19 -2.28 -5.80 2.63
CA VAL A 19 -3.51 -6.08 1.88
C VAL A 19 -4.17 -7.37 2.35
N LEU A 20 -3.39 -8.45 2.44
CA LEU A 20 -3.92 -9.80 2.63
C LEU A 20 -4.20 -10.13 4.10
N ALA A 21 -3.40 -9.57 5.03
CA ALA A 21 -3.59 -9.80 6.46
C ALA A 21 -4.39 -8.69 7.16
N GLN A 22 -4.22 -7.43 6.74
CA GLN A 22 -4.86 -6.27 7.38
C GLN A 22 -6.01 -5.69 6.58
N PHE A 23 -6.24 -6.17 5.36
CA PHE A 23 -7.28 -5.69 4.44
C PHE A 23 -7.22 -4.18 4.13
N LEU A 24 -6.02 -3.59 4.20
CA LEU A 24 -5.77 -2.20 3.85
C LEU A 24 -5.34 -2.08 2.39
N GLY A 25 -5.85 -1.07 1.68
CA GLY A 25 -5.52 -0.85 0.27
C GLY A 25 -6.30 -1.73 -0.70
N ILE A 26 -7.49 -2.20 -0.32
CA ILE A 26 -8.35 -3.04 -1.18
C ILE A 26 -8.84 -2.26 -2.42
N CYS A 27 -9.08 -0.95 -2.30
CA CYS A 27 -9.58 -0.14 -3.41
C CYS A 27 -8.64 -0.17 -4.63
N PRO A 28 -7.32 0.12 -4.51
CA PRO A 28 -6.40 -0.05 -5.63
C PRO A 28 -6.16 -1.52 -5.96
N PHE A 29 -6.20 -2.42 -4.98
CA PHE A 29 -6.01 -3.85 -5.18
C PHE A 29 -7.06 -4.45 -6.12
N LEU A 30 -8.33 -4.12 -5.97
CA LEU A 30 -9.42 -4.56 -6.85
C LEU A 30 -9.53 -3.71 -8.13
N GLY A 31 -9.28 -2.41 -8.03
CA GLY A 31 -9.53 -1.47 -9.12
C GLY A 31 -8.46 -1.50 -10.22
N VAL A 32 -7.19 -1.73 -9.85
CA VAL A 32 -6.05 -1.60 -10.78
C VAL A 32 -5.50 -2.96 -11.24
N SER A 33 -5.88 -4.04 -10.63
CA SER A 33 -5.35 -5.39 -10.86
C SER A 33 -5.88 -6.09 -12.11
N SER A 34 -6.42 -5.36 -13.09
CA SER A 34 -6.89 -5.95 -14.36
C SER A 34 -5.74 -6.35 -15.30
N LYS A 35 -4.59 -5.66 -15.21
CA LYS A 35 -3.39 -5.94 -16.01
C LYS A 35 -2.14 -5.87 -15.15
N VAL A 36 -1.20 -6.80 -15.37
CA VAL A 36 0.07 -6.86 -14.65
C VAL A 36 0.91 -5.59 -14.84
N GLU A 37 0.93 -5.02 -16.04
CA GLU A 37 1.69 -3.81 -16.35
C GLU A 37 1.21 -2.60 -15.54
N THR A 38 -0.11 -2.40 -15.46
CA THR A 38 -0.72 -1.32 -14.68
C THR A 38 -0.49 -1.53 -13.18
N SER A 39 -0.53 -2.77 -12.73
CA SER A 39 -0.28 -3.16 -11.33
C SER A 39 1.16 -2.88 -10.90
N MET A 40 2.14 -3.13 -11.77
CA MET A 40 3.54 -2.79 -11.52
C MET A 40 3.75 -1.27 -11.39
N GLY A 41 3.17 -0.50 -12.31
CA GLY A 41 3.22 0.97 -12.25
C GLY A 41 2.60 1.53 -10.97
N MET A 42 1.43 0.99 -10.58
CA MET A 42 0.75 1.36 -9.35
C MET A 42 1.56 0.97 -8.10
N GLY A 43 2.16 -0.22 -8.09
CA GLY A 43 3.02 -0.67 -6.99
C GLY A 43 4.24 0.23 -6.78
N ALA A 44 4.90 0.64 -7.86
CA ALA A 44 6.02 1.58 -7.80
C ALA A 44 5.59 2.96 -7.29
N ALA A 45 4.46 3.49 -7.77
CA ALA A 45 3.94 4.78 -7.33
C ALA A 45 3.54 4.77 -5.84
N VAL A 46 2.88 3.72 -5.38
CA VAL A 46 2.51 3.55 -3.96
C VAL A 46 3.76 3.44 -3.10
N THR A 47 4.80 2.70 -3.54
CA THR A 47 6.06 2.57 -2.80
C THR A 47 6.72 3.94 -2.61
N PHE A 48 6.77 4.75 -3.66
CA PHE A 48 7.33 6.10 -3.58
C PHE A 48 6.54 6.99 -2.61
N VAL A 49 5.21 6.99 -2.73
CA VAL A 49 4.33 7.78 -1.86
C VAL A 49 4.44 7.33 -0.40
N MET A 50 4.49 6.02 -0.13
CA MET A 50 4.61 5.48 1.23
C MET A 50 5.95 5.85 1.86
N ALA A 51 7.05 5.81 1.10
CA ALA A 51 8.36 6.25 1.59
C ALA A 51 8.38 7.74 1.95
N LEU A 52 7.80 8.58 1.07
CA LEU A 52 7.72 10.02 1.31
C LEU A 52 6.81 10.36 2.50
N SER A 53 5.63 9.73 2.57
CA SER A 53 4.68 9.94 3.66
C SER A 53 5.24 9.50 5.01
N ALA A 54 6.01 8.41 5.06
CA ALA A 54 6.65 7.94 6.28
C ALA A 54 7.57 9.00 6.91
N VAL A 55 8.39 9.64 6.09
CA VAL A 55 9.30 10.70 6.58
C VAL A 55 8.51 11.89 7.10
N VAL A 56 7.54 12.37 6.31
CA VAL A 56 6.80 13.60 6.66
C VAL A 56 5.89 13.36 7.87
N THR A 57 5.18 12.24 7.94
CA THR A 57 4.29 11.94 9.08
C THR A 57 5.08 11.71 10.36
N TRP A 58 6.26 11.07 10.30
CA TRP A 58 7.13 10.93 11.47
C TRP A 58 7.64 12.27 11.99
N LEU A 59 8.11 13.15 11.09
CA LEU A 59 8.54 14.50 11.46
C LEU A 59 7.39 15.29 12.09
N LEU A 60 6.21 15.20 11.51
CA LEU A 60 5.01 15.90 11.96
C LEU A 60 4.58 15.42 13.35
N GLN A 61 4.60 14.10 13.57
CA GLN A 61 4.31 13.52 14.87
C GLN A 61 5.29 14.02 15.93
N THR A 62 6.59 13.89 15.66
CA THR A 62 7.64 14.17 16.66
C THR A 62 7.78 15.66 16.98
N TYR A 63 7.69 16.53 15.98
CA TYR A 63 7.95 17.97 16.18
C TYR A 63 6.71 18.84 16.39
N ILE A 64 5.54 18.36 15.99
CA ILE A 64 4.30 19.16 16.07
C ILE A 64 3.28 18.52 17.01
N LEU A 65 2.89 17.28 16.79
CA LEU A 65 1.79 16.69 17.56
C LEU A 65 2.18 16.40 19.02
N VAL A 66 3.35 15.83 19.26
CA VAL A 66 3.81 15.51 20.62
C VAL A 66 4.02 16.77 21.48
N PRO A 67 4.73 17.83 21.02
CA PRO A 67 4.93 19.02 21.83
C PRO A 67 3.65 19.81 22.10
N LEU A 68 2.67 19.75 21.18
CA LEU A 68 1.38 20.45 21.35
C LEU A 68 0.35 19.63 22.14
N GLY A 69 0.60 18.33 22.41
CA GLY A 69 -0.33 17.47 23.14
C GLY A 69 -1.63 17.18 22.39
N ILE A 70 -1.63 17.26 21.04
CA ILE A 70 -2.80 17.06 20.17
C ILE A 70 -2.77 15.68 19.48
N GLU A 71 -2.29 14.66 20.18
CA GLU A 71 -2.17 13.30 19.62
C GLU A 71 -3.51 12.70 19.19
N TYR A 72 -4.62 13.13 19.82
CA TYR A 72 -5.96 12.66 19.43
C TYR A 72 -6.40 13.12 18.03
N MET A 73 -5.79 14.17 17.47
CA MET A 73 -6.04 14.63 16.10
C MET A 73 -5.10 13.99 15.05
N GLN A 74 -4.22 13.08 15.45
CA GLN A 74 -3.21 12.43 14.61
C GLN A 74 -3.78 11.95 13.27
N THR A 75 -4.88 11.23 13.28
CA THR A 75 -5.49 10.65 12.06
C THR A 75 -5.92 11.74 11.07
N ILE A 76 -6.55 12.81 11.55
CA ILE A 76 -7.04 13.90 10.69
C ILE A 76 -5.86 14.64 10.06
N VAL A 77 -4.83 14.94 10.85
CA VAL A 77 -3.62 15.61 10.38
C VAL A 77 -2.89 14.77 9.34
N PHE A 78 -2.76 13.45 9.59
CA PHE A 78 -2.11 12.55 8.65
C PHE A 78 -2.86 12.44 7.33
N ILE A 79 -4.20 12.32 7.34
CA ILE A 79 -5.00 12.30 6.11
C ILE A 79 -4.77 13.58 5.30
N LEU A 80 -4.83 14.74 5.94
CA LEU A 80 -4.67 16.02 5.26
C LEU A 80 -3.28 16.19 4.66
N VAL A 81 -2.25 15.83 5.41
CA VAL A 81 -0.85 15.93 4.96
C VAL A 81 -0.55 14.94 3.84
N ILE A 82 -0.98 13.68 3.96
CA ILE A 82 -0.81 12.66 2.91
C ILE A 82 -1.54 13.10 1.63
N ALA A 83 -2.77 13.60 1.74
CA ALA A 83 -3.51 14.11 0.58
C ALA A 83 -2.77 15.27 -0.11
N ALA A 84 -2.26 16.24 0.64
CA ALA A 84 -1.49 17.34 0.10
C ALA A 84 -0.19 16.89 -0.59
N LEU A 85 0.54 15.94 0.02
CA LEU A 85 1.76 15.37 -0.55
C LEU A 85 1.47 14.64 -1.86
N VAL A 86 0.43 13.81 -1.90
CA VAL A 86 0.09 13.04 -3.12
C VAL A 86 -0.35 13.99 -4.24
N GLN A 87 -1.10 15.04 -3.95
CA GLN A 87 -1.44 16.05 -4.95
C GLN A 87 -0.22 16.80 -5.48
N MET A 88 0.75 17.11 -4.61
CA MET A 88 2.02 17.69 -5.05
C MET A 88 2.77 16.72 -5.99
N VAL A 89 2.86 15.45 -5.64
CA VAL A 89 3.48 14.40 -6.47
C VAL A 89 2.75 14.27 -7.81
N GLU A 90 1.42 14.34 -7.82
CA GLU A 90 0.61 14.32 -9.04
C GLU A 90 0.98 15.45 -10.00
N ILE A 91 1.07 16.67 -9.50
CA ILE A 91 1.45 17.85 -10.31
C ILE A 91 2.86 17.69 -10.88
N VAL A 92 3.79 17.16 -10.10
CA VAL A 92 5.16 16.88 -10.53
C VAL A 92 5.19 15.79 -11.62
N LEU A 93 4.48 14.68 -11.42
CA LEU A 93 4.38 13.58 -12.39
C LEU A 93 3.78 14.05 -13.73
N LYS A 94 2.76 14.90 -13.67
CA LYS A 94 2.13 15.48 -14.87
C LYS A 94 3.12 16.29 -15.72
N LYS A 95 4.10 16.95 -15.09
CA LYS A 95 5.12 17.76 -15.78
C LYS A 95 6.32 16.93 -16.24
N VAL A 96 6.76 15.96 -15.44
CA VAL A 96 8.00 15.20 -15.68
C VAL A 96 7.77 14.01 -16.61
N SER A 97 6.64 13.33 -16.49
CA SER A 97 6.36 12.10 -17.24
C SER A 97 4.89 12.02 -17.67
N PRO A 98 4.52 12.72 -18.77
CA PRO A 98 3.14 12.72 -19.27
C PRO A 98 2.62 11.32 -19.66
N SER A 99 3.49 10.44 -20.15
CA SER A 99 3.11 9.06 -20.53
C SER A 99 2.73 8.22 -19.32
N LEU A 100 3.49 8.33 -18.23
CA LEU A 100 3.19 7.66 -16.96
C LEU A 100 1.94 8.26 -16.32
N TYR A 101 1.76 9.57 -16.42
CA TYR A 101 0.55 10.24 -15.97
C TYR A 101 -0.70 9.77 -16.73
N GLN A 102 -0.63 9.56 -18.04
CA GLN A 102 -1.76 9.03 -18.83
C GLN A 102 -2.09 7.58 -18.45
N ALA A 103 -1.08 6.76 -18.16
CA ALA A 103 -1.28 5.37 -17.72
C ALA A 103 -1.87 5.28 -16.30
N LEU A 104 -1.45 6.17 -15.38
CA LEU A 104 -1.87 6.20 -13.98
C LEU A 104 -2.97 7.22 -13.68
N GLY A 105 -3.29 8.13 -14.62
CA GLY A 105 -4.12 9.32 -14.36
C GLY A 105 -5.51 9.04 -13.81
N ILE A 106 -6.15 7.94 -14.23
CA ILE A 106 -7.45 7.50 -13.70
C ILE A 106 -7.30 6.92 -12.28
N PHE A 107 -6.11 6.42 -11.94
CA PHE A 107 -5.85 5.73 -10.66
C PHE A 107 -5.19 6.61 -9.60
N LEU A 108 -4.78 7.83 -9.94
CA LEU A 108 -4.19 8.80 -9.01
C LEU A 108 -5.09 9.11 -7.79
N PRO A 109 -6.40 9.31 -7.94
CA PRO A 109 -7.29 9.44 -6.78
C PRO A 109 -7.25 8.23 -5.85
N LEU A 110 -7.04 7.02 -6.38
CA LEU A 110 -6.91 5.80 -5.58
C LEU A 110 -5.61 5.75 -4.77
N ILE A 111 -4.57 6.48 -5.18
CA ILE A 111 -3.34 6.63 -4.40
C ILE A 111 -3.56 7.64 -3.27
N THR A 112 -4.22 8.75 -3.56
CA THR A 112 -4.49 9.82 -2.58
C THR A 112 -5.35 9.34 -1.41
N THR A 113 -6.38 8.54 -1.71
CA THR A 113 -7.31 7.98 -0.72
C THR A 113 -6.94 6.57 -0.27
N ASN A 114 -5.69 6.14 -0.51
CA ASN A 114 -5.25 4.79 -0.20
C ASN A 114 -5.14 4.58 1.32
N CYS A 115 -6.03 3.75 1.86
CA CYS A 115 -6.05 3.41 3.28
C CYS A 115 -4.80 2.66 3.74
N ALA A 116 -4.04 2.00 2.85
CA ALA A 116 -2.77 1.38 3.21
C ALA A 116 -1.71 2.42 3.58
N VAL A 117 -1.61 3.53 2.83
CA VAL A 117 -0.65 4.62 3.12
C VAL A 117 -0.91 5.21 4.51
N LEU A 118 -2.17 5.52 4.80
CA LEU A 118 -2.56 6.05 6.10
C LEU A 118 -2.38 5.03 7.22
N GLY A 119 -2.84 3.79 7.00
CA GLY A 119 -2.79 2.73 8.02
C GLY A 119 -1.36 2.40 8.42
N VAL A 120 -0.44 2.29 7.45
CA VAL A 120 0.97 1.99 7.73
C VAL A 120 1.67 3.17 8.42
N ALA A 121 1.32 4.41 8.08
CA ALA A 121 1.83 5.60 8.79
C ALA A 121 1.39 5.61 10.27
N ILE A 122 0.14 5.25 10.57
CA ILE A 122 -0.36 5.14 11.94
C ILE A 122 0.34 3.98 12.67
N LEU A 123 0.45 2.81 12.05
CA LEU A 123 1.11 1.63 12.63
C LEU A 123 2.59 1.89 12.95
N MET A 124 3.27 2.67 12.12
CA MET A 124 4.66 3.07 12.35
C MET A 124 4.81 3.86 13.67
N ILE A 125 3.88 4.77 13.95
CA ILE A 125 3.88 5.56 15.19
C ILE A 125 3.49 4.69 16.39
N GLN A 126 2.46 3.84 16.25
CA GLN A 126 2.00 2.93 17.32
C GLN A 126 3.07 1.93 17.76
N LYS A 127 3.95 1.53 16.84
CA LYS A 127 5.08 0.64 17.13
C LYS A 127 6.33 1.38 17.64
N GLU A 128 6.24 2.69 17.83
CA GLU A 128 7.32 3.55 18.33
C GLU A 128 8.65 3.39 17.55
N PHE A 129 8.54 3.18 16.23
CA PHE A 129 9.72 3.01 15.39
C PHE A 129 10.51 4.31 15.29
N THR A 130 11.85 4.18 15.33
CA THR A 130 12.75 5.28 14.94
C THR A 130 12.54 5.61 13.45
N LEU A 131 12.92 6.82 13.03
CA LEU A 131 12.74 7.27 11.64
C LEU A 131 13.28 6.24 10.62
N LEU A 132 14.47 5.68 10.87
CA LEU A 132 15.08 4.71 9.97
C LEU A 132 14.31 3.37 9.95
N GLN A 133 13.93 2.86 11.11
CA GLN A 133 13.11 1.65 11.22
C GLN A 133 11.74 1.83 10.57
N GLY A 134 11.13 2.99 10.79
CA GLY A 134 9.85 3.36 10.18
C GLY A 134 9.95 3.45 8.66
N LEU A 135 11.02 4.02 8.12
CA LEU A 135 11.24 4.07 6.68
C LEU A 135 11.40 2.67 6.09
N VAL A 136 12.22 1.81 6.70
CA VAL A 136 12.41 0.42 6.27
C VAL A 136 11.09 -0.35 6.35
N TYR A 137 10.33 -0.18 7.43
CA TYR A 137 9.01 -0.80 7.59
C TYR A 137 8.02 -0.37 6.50
N ASN A 138 7.92 0.94 6.21
CA ASN A 138 7.02 1.47 5.17
C ASN A 138 7.41 0.99 3.78
N VAL A 139 8.70 1.03 3.42
CA VAL A 139 9.19 0.56 2.11
C VAL A 139 8.97 -0.95 1.96
N SER A 140 9.27 -1.73 3.00
CA SER A 140 9.05 -3.20 2.97
C SER A 140 7.56 -3.54 2.84
N THR A 141 6.68 -2.82 3.55
CA THR A 141 5.24 -2.99 3.45
C THR A 141 4.72 -2.62 2.05
N ALA A 142 5.26 -1.55 1.45
CA ALA A 142 4.91 -1.13 0.10
C ALA A 142 5.36 -2.15 -0.95
N LEU A 143 6.53 -2.77 -0.78
CA LEU A 143 6.98 -3.88 -1.63
C LEU A 143 6.09 -5.12 -1.47
N GLY A 144 5.66 -5.43 -0.24
CA GLY A 144 4.68 -6.48 0.03
C GLY A 144 3.33 -6.21 -0.64
N PHE A 145 2.87 -4.95 -0.61
CA PHE A 145 1.69 -4.50 -1.32
C PHE A 145 1.83 -4.69 -2.84
N ALA A 146 2.94 -4.24 -3.42
CA ALA A 146 3.21 -4.38 -4.85
C ALA A 146 3.29 -5.85 -5.28
N LEU A 147 3.93 -6.71 -4.48
CA LEU A 147 4.00 -8.15 -4.72
C LEU A 147 2.61 -8.78 -4.75
N ALA A 148 1.79 -8.51 -3.73
CA ALA A 148 0.42 -9.03 -3.67
C ALA A 148 -0.43 -8.55 -4.85
N LEU A 149 -0.28 -7.27 -5.25
CA LEU A 149 -0.98 -6.69 -6.39
C LEU A 149 -0.61 -7.36 -7.72
N VAL A 150 0.68 -7.61 -7.95
CA VAL A 150 1.18 -8.26 -9.17
C VAL A 150 0.74 -9.73 -9.24
N ILE A 151 0.84 -10.47 -8.14
CA ILE A 151 0.37 -11.87 -8.08
C ILE A 151 -1.13 -11.94 -8.37
N PHE A 152 -1.91 -11.06 -7.75
CA PHE A 152 -3.35 -11.02 -7.94
C PHE A 152 -3.75 -10.61 -9.38
N ALA A 153 -3.03 -9.66 -9.97
CA ALA A 153 -3.24 -9.27 -11.36
C ALA A 153 -2.95 -10.43 -12.33
N GLY A 154 -1.87 -11.16 -12.12
CA GLY A 154 -1.55 -12.35 -12.93
C GLY A 154 -2.59 -13.45 -12.80
N LEU A 155 -3.18 -13.65 -11.61
CA LEU A 155 -4.28 -14.60 -11.41
C LEU A 155 -5.55 -14.14 -12.12
N ARG A 156 -5.91 -12.84 -12.02
CA ARG A 156 -7.09 -12.29 -12.72
C ARG A 156 -6.95 -12.38 -14.24
N GLU A 157 -5.81 -12.04 -14.78
CA GLU A 157 -5.54 -12.14 -16.22
C GLU A 157 -5.69 -13.58 -16.73
N ARG A 158 -5.27 -14.57 -15.94
CA ARG A 158 -5.49 -16.00 -16.25
C ARG A 158 -6.96 -16.39 -16.18
N ILE A 159 -7.68 -15.95 -15.15
CA ILE A 159 -9.10 -16.28 -14.94
C ILE A 159 -9.98 -15.64 -16.03
N GLU A 160 -9.58 -14.52 -16.59
CA GLU A 160 -10.32 -13.85 -17.67
C GLU A 160 -10.36 -14.67 -18.97
N PHE A 161 -9.36 -15.53 -19.18
CA PHE A 161 -9.34 -16.48 -20.33
C PHE A 161 -10.16 -17.76 -20.07
N GLU A 162 -10.58 -18.03 -18.84
CA GLU A 162 -11.40 -19.16 -18.48
C GLU A 162 -12.89 -18.82 -18.59
N GLU A 163 -13.70 -19.74 -19.10
CA GLU A 163 -15.16 -19.56 -19.23
C GLU A 163 -15.85 -19.67 -17.87
N ALA A 164 -15.71 -18.62 -17.05
CA ALA A 164 -16.42 -18.57 -15.77
C ALA A 164 -17.94 -18.38 -15.97
N PRO A 165 -18.80 -19.02 -15.14
CA PRO A 165 -20.23 -18.79 -15.17
C PRO A 165 -20.61 -17.31 -15.08
N LYS A 166 -21.55 -16.85 -15.89
CA LYS A 166 -21.96 -15.43 -15.98
C LYS A 166 -22.28 -14.77 -14.63
N ALA A 167 -22.75 -15.55 -13.66
CA ALA A 167 -23.06 -15.06 -12.31
C ALA A 167 -21.81 -14.71 -11.48
N PHE A 168 -20.65 -15.28 -11.79
CA PHE A 168 -19.41 -15.06 -11.05
C PHE A 168 -18.42 -14.16 -11.79
N GLN A 169 -18.69 -13.76 -13.01
CA GLN A 169 -17.81 -12.90 -13.78
C GLN A 169 -17.62 -11.51 -13.14
N GLY A 170 -16.40 -10.99 -13.19
CA GLY A 170 -16.03 -9.65 -12.69
C GLY A 170 -15.61 -9.63 -11.22
N VAL A 171 -16.28 -8.81 -10.42
CA VAL A 171 -15.91 -8.58 -9.01
C VAL A 171 -16.06 -9.83 -8.12
N PRO A 172 -17.13 -10.68 -8.25
CA PRO A 172 -17.27 -11.83 -7.37
C PRO A 172 -16.12 -12.82 -7.46
N ILE A 173 -15.66 -13.15 -8.67
CA ILE A 173 -14.54 -14.08 -8.84
C ILE A 173 -13.22 -13.47 -8.35
N ALA A 174 -13.05 -12.15 -8.49
CA ALA A 174 -11.90 -11.44 -7.96
C ALA A 174 -11.84 -11.52 -6.42
N LEU A 175 -12.98 -11.39 -5.74
CA LEU A 175 -13.05 -11.51 -4.27
C LEU A 175 -12.76 -12.94 -3.80
N ILE A 176 -13.25 -13.95 -4.51
CA ILE A 176 -12.96 -15.37 -4.20
C ILE A 176 -11.45 -15.62 -4.35
N THR A 177 -10.86 -15.17 -5.45
CA THR A 177 -9.42 -15.30 -5.69
C THR A 177 -8.60 -14.57 -4.63
N ALA A 178 -9.01 -13.37 -4.24
CA ALA A 178 -8.35 -12.61 -3.17
C ALA A 178 -8.44 -13.35 -1.82
N SER A 179 -9.56 -13.98 -1.49
CA SER A 179 -9.72 -14.74 -0.25
C SER A 179 -8.85 -16.00 -0.23
N ILE A 180 -8.75 -16.71 -1.35
CA ILE A 180 -7.86 -17.88 -1.47
C ILE A 180 -6.39 -17.43 -1.32
N LEU A 181 -6.02 -16.33 -1.95
CA LEU A 181 -4.67 -15.77 -1.83
C LEU A 181 -4.36 -15.36 -0.39
N ALA A 182 -5.31 -14.74 0.31
CA ALA A 182 -5.17 -14.37 1.72
C ALA A 182 -4.97 -15.60 2.62
N MET A 183 -5.73 -16.68 2.40
CA MET A 183 -5.55 -17.95 3.12
C MET A 183 -4.17 -18.57 2.85
N ALA A 184 -3.67 -18.51 1.62
CA ALA A 184 -2.33 -18.99 1.28
C ALA A 184 -1.23 -18.18 2.00
N PHE A 185 -1.39 -16.86 2.12
CA PHE A 185 -0.44 -16.02 2.86
C PHE A 185 -0.52 -16.20 4.38
N MET A 186 -1.68 -16.60 4.92
CA MET A 186 -1.78 -16.98 6.34
C MET A 186 -0.91 -18.20 6.70
N GLY A 187 -0.58 -19.05 5.73
CA GLY A 187 0.36 -20.16 5.94
C GLY A 187 1.78 -19.71 6.31
N PHE A 188 2.15 -18.47 6.03
CA PHE A 188 3.42 -17.88 6.48
C PHE A 188 3.37 -17.31 7.91
N SER A 189 2.19 -17.23 8.53
CA SER A 189 2.06 -16.78 9.92
C SER A 189 2.70 -17.82 10.84
N GLY A 190 3.75 -17.42 11.56
CA GLY A 190 4.53 -18.30 12.43
C GLY A 190 5.98 -18.52 11.98
N LEU A 191 6.39 -17.91 10.87
CA LEU A 191 7.78 -17.92 10.40
C LEU A 191 8.69 -16.86 11.08
N VAL A 192 8.08 -15.85 11.74
CA VAL A 192 8.77 -14.74 12.42
C VAL A 192 8.21 -14.55 13.81
#